data_030a2a1844d9cbce502629ed913f9c35
#
_entry.id   030a2a1844d9cbce502629ed913f9c35
#
_cell.length_a   1.000
_cell.length_b   1.000
_cell.length_c   1.000
_cell.angle_alpha   90.00
_cell.angle_beta   90.00
_cell.angle_gamma   90.00
#
_symmetry.space_group_name_H-M   'P 1'
#
loop_
_entity.id
_entity.type
_entity.pdbx_description
1 polymer ?
#
loop_
_entity_poly.entity_id
_entity_poly.type
_entity_poly.pdbx_seq_one_letter_code
_entity_poly.pdbx_strand_id
1 'polypeptide(L)'
;MLSTLVIALMAITSCKKTSDSPDVNIVFLHHSTGKVIWRGGENQLIFRIAGRLGPRIAERAEQRAALPSLMNKYSRKQGIDIRIREVAFPKASPYGWNNYPFDYYNIWVKNAGDEPFMEEPTLEMLTKDYDLIIFKHCYPVSNIGPDADSADINSDVKTISNYKLQYLTLREKLHQFPETKFILFTGAAQVQSKISEDEALRAREFFKWVVEEWDLPGDNIHLWDLYSLETEGGLYFKEEYARSATDSHPNPKFAANAVQLLFNRIVDVIENQGDDTSLTGHPE
;
A
#
# COMPACT_ATOMS: atom_id res chain seq x y z
N MET A 1 -55.16 28.34 -3.96
CA MET A 1 -53.95 27.75 -4.59
C MET A 1 -53.18 27.04 -3.51
N LEU A 2 -53.36 25.71 -3.38
CA LEU A 2 -52.58 24.88 -2.43
C LEU A 2 -51.32 24.40 -3.16
N SER A 3 -50.15 24.75 -2.60
CA SER A 3 -48.86 24.29 -3.10
C SER A 3 -48.49 22.99 -2.39
N THR A 4 -48.48 21.88 -3.11
CA THR A 4 -48.15 20.56 -2.60
C THR A 4 -46.63 20.41 -2.60
N LEU A 5 -46.04 20.37 -1.43
CA LEU A 5 -44.60 20.11 -1.21
C LEU A 5 -44.35 18.61 -1.34
N VAL A 6 -43.71 18.15 -2.42
CA VAL A 6 -43.28 16.77 -2.59
C VAL A 6 -41.91 16.59 -1.90
N ILE A 7 -41.90 15.94 -0.75
CA ILE A 7 -40.67 15.53 -0.06
C ILE A 7 -40.23 14.21 -0.71
N ALA A 8 -39.16 14.26 -1.50
CA ALA A 8 -38.49 13.06 -2.00
C ALA A 8 -37.73 12.39 -0.87
N LEU A 9 -38.22 11.28 -0.36
CA LEU A 9 -37.53 10.42 0.59
C LEU A 9 -36.43 9.66 -0.17
N MET A 10 -35.19 10.08 -0.06
CA MET A 10 -34.04 9.26 -0.51
C MET A 10 -33.91 8.07 0.43
N ALA A 11 -34.27 6.89 -0.05
CA ALA A 11 -33.99 5.63 0.63
C ALA A 11 -32.50 5.36 0.54
N ILE A 12 -31.80 5.55 1.67
CA ILE A 12 -30.43 5.07 1.84
C ILE A 12 -30.53 3.55 1.95
N THR A 13 -30.24 2.86 0.86
CA THR A 13 -30.10 1.40 0.84
C THR A 13 -28.77 1.06 1.52
N SER A 14 -28.77 0.95 2.84
CA SER A 14 -27.68 0.33 3.58
C SER A 14 -27.63 -1.14 3.17
N CYS A 15 -26.60 -1.50 2.42
CA CYS A 15 -26.32 -2.90 2.09
C CYS A 15 -25.95 -3.61 3.40
N LYS A 16 -26.85 -4.41 3.97
CA LYS A 16 -26.56 -5.22 5.16
C LYS A 16 -25.47 -6.23 4.79
N LYS A 17 -24.30 -6.14 5.42
CA LYS A 17 -23.27 -7.18 5.40
C LYS A 17 -23.96 -8.52 5.77
N THR A 18 -23.62 -9.58 5.05
CA THR A 18 -24.14 -10.95 5.33
C THR A 18 -23.54 -11.45 6.64
N SER A 19 -24.20 -12.36 7.34
CA SER A 19 -23.75 -12.88 8.66
C SER A 19 -22.35 -13.53 8.66
N ASP A 20 -21.76 -13.79 7.51
CA ASP A 20 -20.43 -14.39 7.31
C ASP A 20 -19.34 -13.40 6.86
N SER A 21 -19.69 -12.12 6.61
CA SER A 21 -18.70 -11.12 6.23
C SER A 21 -17.98 -10.57 7.47
N PRO A 22 -16.65 -10.30 7.40
CA PRO A 22 -15.93 -9.67 8.50
C PRO A 22 -16.44 -8.25 8.75
N ASP A 23 -16.21 -7.74 9.97
CA ASP A 23 -16.51 -6.34 10.29
C ASP A 23 -15.59 -5.41 9.50
N VAL A 24 -14.31 -5.79 9.34
CA VAL A 24 -13.32 -5.09 8.53
C VAL A 24 -12.54 -6.09 7.67
N ASN A 25 -12.55 -5.88 6.36
CA ASN A 25 -11.80 -6.70 5.41
C ASN A 25 -10.66 -5.89 4.77
N ILE A 26 -9.43 -6.38 4.90
CA ILE A 26 -8.20 -5.67 4.51
C ILE A 26 -7.45 -6.45 3.45
N VAL A 27 -6.96 -5.77 2.43
CA VAL A 27 -5.99 -6.33 1.49
C VAL A 27 -4.69 -5.54 1.49
N PHE A 28 -3.56 -6.23 1.50
CA PHE A 28 -2.25 -5.65 1.30
C PHE A 28 -1.68 -6.06 -0.06
N LEU A 29 -1.60 -5.10 -0.96
CA LEU A 29 -1.11 -5.25 -2.33
C LEU A 29 0.38 -4.91 -2.39
N HIS A 30 1.22 -5.89 -2.66
CA HIS A 30 2.67 -5.68 -2.59
C HIS A 30 3.49 -6.72 -3.36
N HIS A 31 4.79 -6.50 -3.38
CA HIS A 31 5.84 -7.46 -3.77
C HIS A 31 6.87 -7.63 -2.65
N SER A 32 8.09 -8.03 -3.00
CA SER A 32 9.16 -8.53 -2.14
C SER A 32 9.38 -7.78 -0.82
N THR A 33 9.57 -6.44 -0.82
CA THR A 33 9.76 -5.65 0.41
C THR A 33 8.53 -5.76 1.33
N GLY A 34 7.32 -5.62 0.76
CA GLY A 34 6.08 -5.81 1.52
C GLY A 34 5.96 -7.20 2.12
N LYS A 35 6.40 -8.24 1.37
CA LYS A 35 6.43 -9.62 1.86
C LYS A 35 7.36 -9.79 3.08
N VAL A 36 8.51 -9.12 3.06
CA VAL A 36 9.44 -9.15 4.19
C VAL A 36 8.82 -8.48 5.42
N ILE A 37 8.16 -7.33 5.24
CA ILE A 37 7.46 -6.61 6.32
C ILE A 37 6.27 -7.43 6.82
N TRP A 38 5.44 -8.00 5.93
CA TRP A 38 4.33 -8.89 6.27
C TRP A 38 4.75 -10.00 7.24
N ARG A 39 5.91 -10.61 6.96
CA ARG A 39 6.49 -11.69 7.77
C ARG A 39 7.21 -11.21 9.03
N GLY A 40 7.50 -9.91 9.16
CA GLY A 40 8.05 -9.30 10.37
C GLY A 40 9.40 -9.85 10.81
N GLY A 41 10.27 -10.23 9.86
CA GLY A 41 11.58 -10.79 10.19
C GLY A 41 11.56 -12.25 10.66
N GLU A 42 10.41 -12.92 10.64
CA GLU A 42 10.31 -14.34 10.98
C GLU A 42 11.17 -15.23 10.09
N ASN A 43 11.45 -16.44 10.57
CA ASN A 43 12.34 -17.37 9.89
C ASN A 43 11.83 -17.71 8.47
N GLN A 44 12.47 -17.13 7.46
CA GLN A 44 12.13 -17.34 6.04
C GLN A 44 12.16 -18.82 5.60
N LEU A 45 12.85 -19.69 6.38
CA LEU A 45 12.90 -21.10 6.08
C LEU A 45 11.52 -21.77 6.21
N ILE A 46 10.72 -21.37 7.20
CA ILE A 46 9.37 -21.91 7.41
C ILE A 46 8.50 -21.63 6.19
N PHE A 47 8.48 -20.38 5.69
CA PHE A 47 7.71 -20.00 4.51
C PHE A 47 8.20 -20.69 3.24
N ARG A 48 9.52 -20.85 3.10
CA ARG A 48 10.12 -21.56 1.95
C ARG A 48 9.76 -23.05 1.96
N ILE A 49 9.77 -23.71 3.11
CA ILE A 49 9.34 -25.09 3.26
C ILE A 49 7.84 -25.21 2.95
N ALA A 50 7.02 -24.34 3.53
CA ALA A 50 5.57 -24.30 3.28
C ALA A 50 5.25 -24.14 1.78
N GLY A 51 5.98 -23.28 1.07
CA GLY A 51 5.84 -23.10 -0.38
C GLY A 51 6.17 -24.36 -1.20
N ARG A 52 7.13 -25.17 -0.74
CA ARG A 52 7.47 -26.46 -1.40
C ARG A 52 6.43 -27.56 -1.14
N LEU A 53 5.69 -27.46 -0.02
CA LEU A 53 4.66 -28.42 0.36
C LEU A 53 3.30 -28.16 -0.33
N GLY A 54 3.18 -27.05 -1.02
CA GLY A 54 2.03 -26.72 -1.84
C GLY A 54 1.28 -25.43 -1.45
N PRO A 55 0.43 -24.93 -2.36
CA PRO A 55 -0.20 -23.62 -2.22
C PRO A 55 -1.02 -23.45 -0.93
N ARG A 56 -1.81 -24.45 -0.54
CA ARG A 56 -2.63 -24.41 0.68
C ARG A 56 -1.81 -24.30 1.96
N ILE A 57 -0.63 -24.95 1.98
CA ILE A 57 0.26 -24.94 3.15
C ILE A 57 1.00 -23.59 3.19
N ALA A 58 1.42 -23.08 2.04
CA ALA A 58 2.00 -21.75 1.89
C ALA A 58 1.03 -20.67 2.41
N GLU A 59 -0.22 -20.68 1.96
CA GLU A 59 -1.25 -19.75 2.41
C GLU A 59 -1.48 -19.80 3.92
N ARG A 60 -1.59 -21.00 4.50
CA ARG A 60 -1.71 -21.15 5.97
C ARG A 60 -0.50 -20.63 6.73
N ALA A 61 0.69 -20.74 6.17
CA ALA A 61 1.90 -20.16 6.77
C ALA A 61 1.83 -18.63 6.72
N GLU A 62 1.43 -18.05 5.60
CA GLU A 62 1.29 -16.59 5.46
C GLU A 62 0.21 -16.01 6.40
N GLN A 63 -0.88 -16.72 6.64
CA GLN A 63 -1.91 -16.32 7.62
C GLN A 63 -1.40 -16.34 9.08
N ARG A 64 -0.26 -16.96 9.34
CA ARG A 64 0.42 -16.98 10.64
C ARG A 64 1.64 -16.09 10.69
N ALA A 65 1.92 -15.33 9.63
CA ALA A 65 2.97 -14.34 9.59
C ALA A 65 2.74 -13.21 10.63
N ALA A 66 3.73 -12.40 10.88
CA ALA A 66 3.69 -11.41 11.96
C ALA A 66 2.51 -10.44 11.85
N LEU A 67 2.28 -9.82 10.69
CA LEU A 67 1.18 -8.85 10.54
C LEU A 67 -0.20 -9.48 10.77
N PRO A 68 -0.61 -10.58 10.09
CA PRO A 68 -1.89 -11.22 10.40
C PRO A 68 -1.99 -11.73 11.83
N SER A 69 -0.89 -12.16 12.47
CA SER A 69 -0.90 -12.58 13.87
C SER A 69 -1.17 -11.40 14.81
N LEU A 70 -0.60 -10.23 14.56
CA LEU A 70 -0.90 -8.99 15.30
C LEU A 70 -2.36 -8.58 15.10
N MET A 71 -2.84 -8.55 13.86
CA MET A 71 -4.25 -8.23 13.54
C MET A 71 -5.23 -9.19 14.19
N ASN A 72 -4.96 -10.51 14.16
CA ASN A 72 -5.79 -11.52 14.82
C ASN A 72 -5.81 -11.38 16.36
N LYS A 73 -4.68 -10.98 16.96
CA LYS A 73 -4.62 -10.71 18.41
C LYS A 73 -5.44 -9.47 18.76
N TYR A 74 -5.34 -8.43 17.96
CA TYR A 74 -6.11 -7.20 18.13
C TYR A 74 -7.61 -7.45 17.94
N SER A 75 -8.03 -8.09 16.85
CA SER A 75 -9.40 -8.50 16.55
C SER A 75 -10.06 -9.21 17.74
N ARG A 76 -9.37 -10.21 18.29
CA ARG A 76 -9.86 -10.93 19.49
C ARG A 76 -9.96 -10.07 20.74
N LYS A 77 -9.03 -9.11 20.94
CA LYS A 77 -9.06 -8.20 22.09
C LYS A 77 -10.23 -7.23 22.01
N GLN A 78 -10.54 -6.75 20.82
CA GLN A 78 -11.63 -5.80 20.58
C GLN A 78 -13.00 -6.46 20.39
N GLY A 79 -13.05 -7.76 20.12
CA GLY A 79 -14.30 -8.46 19.84
C GLY A 79 -14.91 -8.15 18.47
N ILE A 80 -14.08 -7.75 17.51
CA ILE A 80 -14.46 -7.44 16.11
C ILE A 80 -13.79 -8.43 15.16
N ASP A 81 -14.46 -8.84 14.08
CA ASP A 81 -13.88 -9.72 13.06
C ASP A 81 -13.11 -8.92 12.02
N ILE A 82 -11.77 -8.88 12.15
CA ILE A 82 -10.89 -8.26 11.17
C ILE A 82 -10.16 -9.34 10.38
N ARG A 83 -10.29 -9.30 9.07
CA ARG A 83 -9.56 -10.19 8.16
C ARG A 83 -8.58 -9.40 7.33
N ILE A 84 -7.33 -9.87 7.27
CA ILE A 84 -6.29 -9.30 6.43
C ILE A 84 -5.67 -10.38 5.56
N ARG A 85 -5.46 -10.06 4.29
CA ARG A 85 -4.71 -10.92 3.35
C ARG A 85 -3.73 -10.11 2.52
N GLU A 86 -2.74 -10.81 1.99
CA GLU A 86 -1.77 -10.24 1.05
C GLU A 86 -2.03 -10.73 -0.37
N VAL A 87 -1.72 -9.88 -1.35
CA VAL A 87 -1.80 -10.21 -2.77
C VAL A 87 -0.59 -9.59 -3.48
N ALA A 88 0.10 -10.38 -4.31
CA ALA A 88 1.11 -9.84 -5.22
C ALA A 88 0.41 -8.98 -6.29
N PHE A 89 0.80 -7.70 -6.38
CA PHE A 89 0.17 -6.74 -7.29
C PHE A 89 1.20 -5.69 -7.78
N PRO A 90 1.22 -5.38 -9.10
CA PRO A 90 0.65 -6.21 -10.15
C PRO A 90 1.43 -7.52 -10.33
N LYS A 91 0.85 -8.54 -10.98
CA LYS A 91 1.49 -9.82 -11.20
C LYS A 91 2.56 -9.75 -12.30
N ALA A 92 3.50 -10.70 -12.27
CA ALA A 92 4.52 -10.81 -13.31
C ALA A 92 3.93 -11.17 -14.68
N SER A 93 2.88 -11.97 -14.71
CA SER A 93 2.18 -12.39 -15.91
C SER A 93 0.68 -12.49 -15.63
N PRO A 94 -0.19 -12.05 -16.54
CA PRO A 94 0.13 -11.52 -17.88
C PRO A 94 0.54 -10.04 -17.91
N TYR A 95 0.38 -9.26 -16.80
CA TYR A 95 0.61 -7.81 -16.81
C TYR A 95 2.08 -7.44 -17.04
N GLY A 96 3.02 -8.12 -16.37
CA GLY A 96 4.43 -7.73 -16.36
C GLY A 96 4.71 -6.67 -15.28
N TRP A 97 5.20 -7.09 -14.12
CA TRP A 97 5.35 -6.22 -12.97
C TRP A 97 6.58 -5.29 -13.04
N ASN A 98 6.37 -4.00 -12.89
CA ASN A 98 7.41 -3.06 -12.50
C ASN A 98 7.12 -2.48 -11.11
N ASN A 99 5.85 -2.42 -10.74
CA ASN A 99 5.35 -1.98 -9.44
C ASN A 99 5.83 -0.57 -9.07
N TYR A 100 5.47 0.40 -9.91
CA TYR A 100 5.73 1.83 -9.74
C TYR A 100 4.50 2.66 -10.18
N PRO A 101 4.46 3.99 -10.04
CA PRO A 101 3.26 4.80 -10.25
C PRO A 101 2.50 4.54 -11.56
N PHE A 102 3.21 4.31 -12.67
CA PHE A 102 2.59 4.02 -13.96
C PHE A 102 1.68 2.79 -13.91
N ASP A 103 2.07 1.71 -13.21
CA ASP A 103 1.27 0.48 -13.17
C ASP A 103 -0.08 0.72 -12.48
N TYR A 104 -0.10 1.46 -11.37
CA TYR A 104 -1.33 1.81 -10.66
C TYR A 104 -2.22 2.73 -11.49
N TYR A 105 -1.63 3.75 -12.13
CA TYR A 105 -2.35 4.59 -13.10
C TYR A 105 -2.92 3.75 -14.24
N ASN A 106 -2.13 2.88 -14.84
CA ASN A 106 -2.54 2.08 -16.00
C ASN A 106 -3.67 1.11 -15.65
N ILE A 107 -3.61 0.43 -14.50
CA ILE A 107 -4.61 -0.57 -14.10
C ILE A 107 -5.85 0.12 -13.52
N TRP A 108 -5.68 1.07 -12.60
CA TRP A 108 -6.77 1.59 -11.78
C TRP A 108 -7.43 2.86 -12.33
N VAL A 109 -6.74 3.60 -13.20
CA VAL A 109 -7.26 4.84 -13.80
C VAL A 109 -7.55 4.65 -15.29
N LYS A 110 -6.53 4.34 -16.08
CA LYS A 110 -6.64 4.25 -17.54
C LYS A 110 -7.53 3.08 -18.01
N ASN A 111 -7.42 1.94 -17.35
CA ASN A 111 -8.20 0.73 -17.67
C ASN A 111 -9.12 0.35 -16.50
N ALA A 112 -9.69 1.36 -15.84
CA ALA A 112 -10.68 1.19 -14.78
C ALA A 112 -11.95 0.50 -15.28
N GLY A 113 -12.70 -0.15 -14.38
CA GLY A 113 -13.98 -0.80 -14.69
C GLY A 113 -14.22 -2.04 -13.84
N ASP A 114 -15.36 -2.69 -14.05
CA ASP A 114 -15.79 -3.85 -13.25
C ASP A 114 -15.13 -5.18 -13.63
N GLU A 115 -14.32 -5.20 -14.67
CA GLU A 115 -13.60 -6.37 -15.15
C GLU A 115 -12.09 -6.23 -14.92
N PRO A 116 -11.35 -7.32 -14.69
CA PRO A 116 -9.92 -7.27 -14.47
C PRO A 116 -9.16 -6.82 -15.73
N PHE A 117 -8.17 -5.95 -15.56
CA PHE A 117 -7.26 -5.58 -16.64
C PHE A 117 -6.04 -6.50 -16.63
N MET A 118 -5.84 -7.30 -17.70
CA MET A 118 -4.76 -8.28 -17.79
C MET A 118 -4.64 -9.16 -16.51
N GLU A 119 -5.77 -9.66 -16.02
CA GLU A 119 -5.93 -10.42 -14.77
C GLU A 119 -5.61 -9.64 -13.47
N GLU A 120 -5.34 -8.34 -13.56
CA GLU A 120 -5.16 -7.50 -12.38
C GLU A 120 -6.50 -6.90 -11.93
N PRO A 121 -6.81 -6.91 -10.62
CA PRO A 121 -8.03 -6.31 -10.12
C PRO A 121 -8.00 -4.80 -10.23
N THR A 122 -9.11 -4.22 -10.67
CA THR A 122 -9.35 -2.78 -10.68
C THR A 122 -9.78 -2.29 -9.30
N LEU A 123 -9.84 -0.98 -9.09
CA LEU A 123 -10.39 -0.42 -7.85
C LEU A 123 -11.87 -0.73 -7.68
N GLU A 124 -12.66 -0.71 -8.78
CA GLU A 124 -14.08 -1.06 -8.78
C GLU A 124 -14.33 -2.49 -8.29
N MET A 125 -13.38 -3.40 -8.52
CA MET A 125 -13.45 -4.77 -7.99
C MET A 125 -13.01 -4.82 -6.53
N LEU A 126 -11.88 -4.20 -6.20
CA LEU A 126 -11.30 -4.26 -4.87
C LEU A 126 -12.19 -3.61 -3.81
N THR A 127 -12.77 -2.45 -4.12
CA THR A 127 -13.61 -1.69 -3.18
C THR A 127 -14.96 -2.34 -2.87
N LYS A 128 -15.39 -3.34 -3.67
CA LYS A 128 -16.55 -4.17 -3.35
C LYS A 128 -16.28 -5.16 -2.22
N ASP A 129 -15.02 -5.60 -2.10
CA ASP A 129 -14.63 -6.67 -1.19
C ASP A 129 -13.88 -6.16 0.04
N TYR A 130 -13.23 -4.97 -0.03
CA TYR A 130 -12.33 -4.50 1.01
C TYR A 130 -12.72 -3.14 1.55
N ASP A 131 -12.71 -3.03 2.88
CA ASP A 131 -12.92 -1.78 3.61
C ASP A 131 -11.60 -0.97 3.70
N LEU A 132 -10.44 -1.65 3.68
CA LEU A 132 -9.12 -1.03 3.67
C LEU A 132 -8.21 -1.70 2.63
N ILE A 133 -7.64 -0.89 1.74
CA ILE A 133 -6.68 -1.31 0.72
C ILE A 133 -5.32 -0.70 1.02
N ILE A 134 -4.33 -1.53 1.32
CA ILE A 134 -2.95 -1.12 1.56
C ILE A 134 -2.14 -1.44 0.31
N PHE A 135 -1.40 -0.48 -0.21
CA PHE A 135 -0.59 -0.69 -1.41
C PHE A 135 0.75 0.03 -1.38
N LYS A 136 1.69 -0.46 -2.14
CA LYS A 136 3.07 0.03 -2.15
C LYS A 136 3.78 -0.23 -3.46
N HIS A 137 4.82 0.56 -3.70
CA HIS A 137 5.80 0.28 -4.77
C HIS A 137 6.98 -0.55 -4.25
N CYS A 138 7.68 -1.22 -5.17
CA CYS A 138 8.97 -1.85 -4.87
C CYS A 138 10.12 -0.85 -4.99
N TYR A 139 11.26 -1.16 -4.42
CA TYR A 139 12.43 -0.26 -4.40
C TYR A 139 12.89 0.26 -5.79
N PRO A 140 12.64 -0.41 -6.95
CA PRO A 140 12.93 0.19 -8.24
C PRO A 140 12.13 1.46 -8.57
N VAL A 141 11.11 1.82 -7.78
CA VAL A 141 10.41 3.10 -7.90
C VAL A 141 11.38 4.27 -7.71
N SER A 142 12.41 4.09 -6.88
CA SER A 142 13.40 5.11 -6.56
C SER A 142 14.44 5.35 -7.68
N ASN A 143 14.49 4.51 -8.70
CA ASN A 143 15.34 4.78 -9.89
C ASN A 143 14.67 5.82 -10.80
N ILE A 144 14.63 7.06 -10.34
CA ILE A 144 13.99 8.19 -11.03
C ILE A 144 15.05 8.89 -11.88
N GLY A 145 14.84 8.87 -13.19
CA GLY A 145 15.66 9.58 -14.18
C GLY A 145 15.38 11.08 -14.19
N PRO A 146 16.17 11.85 -14.96
CA PRO A 146 15.90 13.27 -15.17
C PRO A 146 14.56 13.45 -15.91
N ASP A 147 13.89 14.57 -15.64
CA ASP A 147 12.68 14.94 -16.37
C ASP A 147 12.97 15.19 -17.85
N ALA A 148 12.00 14.87 -18.69
CA ALA A 148 11.96 15.26 -20.09
C ALA A 148 11.43 16.71 -20.23
N ASP A 149 11.42 17.24 -21.46
CA ASP A 149 10.93 18.58 -21.76
C ASP A 149 9.44 18.77 -21.39
N SER A 150 8.67 17.68 -21.38
CA SER A 150 7.26 17.69 -20.99
C SER A 150 6.88 16.39 -20.25
N ALA A 151 6.00 16.51 -19.26
CA ALA A 151 5.44 15.37 -18.58
C ALA A 151 4.39 14.65 -19.44
N ASP A 152 4.38 13.31 -19.39
CA ASP A 152 3.40 12.48 -20.08
C ASP A 152 2.82 11.45 -19.12
N ILE A 153 1.53 11.55 -18.83
CA ILE A 153 0.81 10.64 -17.94
C ILE A 153 0.79 9.19 -18.44
N ASN A 154 0.88 8.98 -19.74
CA ASN A 154 0.89 7.67 -20.37
C ASN A 154 2.29 7.06 -20.52
N SER A 155 3.31 7.76 -20.10
CA SER A 155 4.69 7.30 -20.19
C SER A 155 5.03 6.38 -19.01
N ASP A 156 5.69 5.26 -19.32
CA ASP A 156 6.29 4.35 -18.34
C ASP A 156 7.71 4.77 -17.92
N VAL A 157 8.20 5.89 -18.46
CA VAL A 157 9.51 6.45 -18.09
C VAL A 157 9.43 7.04 -16.68
N LYS A 158 10.36 6.62 -15.84
CA LYS A 158 10.43 7.03 -14.42
C LYS A 158 11.05 8.41 -14.29
N THR A 159 10.21 9.44 -14.28
CA THR A 159 10.57 10.83 -13.99
C THR A 159 9.68 11.40 -12.91
N ILE A 160 10.12 12.44 -12.20
CA ILE A 160 9.30 13.07 -11.15
C ILE A 160 8.01 13.64 -11.76
N SER A 161 8.11 14.29 -12.92
CA SER A 161 6.97 14.92 -13.57
C SER A 161 5.90 13.90 -14.01
N ASN A 162 6.30 12.76 -14.59
CA ASN A 162 5.37 11.67 -14.94
C ASN A 162 4.73 11.07 -13.69
N TYR A 163 5.51 10.79 -12.67
CA TYR A 163 5.03 10.25 -11.41
C TYR A 163 4.01 11.17 -10.74
N LYS A 164 4.28 12.49 -10.71
CA LYS A 164 3.34 13.47 -10.16
C LYS A 164 2.01 13.46 -10.90
N LEU A 165 2.00 13.42 -12.24
CA LEU A 165 0.75 13.33 -13.02
C LEU A 165 -0.03 12.05 -12.71
N GLN A 166 0.67 10.91 -12.68
CA GLN A 166 0.06 9.61 -12.38
C GLN A 166 -0.51 9.57 -10.95
N TYR A 167 0.20 10.13 -9.98
CA TYR A 167 -0.26 10.20 -8.58
C TYR A 167 -1.45 11.15 -8.39
N LEU A 168 -1.47 12.30 -9.06
CA LEU A 168 -2.61 13.22 -8.99
C LEU A 168 -3.89 12.55 -9.51
N THR A 169 -3.82 11.89 -10.66
CA THR A 169 -4.99 11.17 -11.21
C THR A 169 -5.36 9.93 -10.39
N LEU A 170 -4.37 9.27 -9.80
CA LEU A 170 -4.63 8.16 -8.86
C LEU A 170 -5.38 8.65 -7.62
N ARG A 171 -4.99 9.78 -7.02
CA ARG A 171 -5.70 10.38 -5.89
C ARG A 171 -7.16 10.68 -6.22
N GLU A 172 -7.41 11.35 -7.35
CA GLU A 172 -8.78 11.63 -7.82
C GLU A 172 -9.59 10.33 -8.02
N LYS A 173 -8.93 9.26 -8.43
CA LYS A 173 -9.57 7.95 -8.57
C LYS A 173 -9.90 7.32 -7.23
N LEU A 174 -9.00 7.37 -6.25
CA LEU A 174 -9.23 6.86 -4.89
C LEU A 174 -10.38 7.60 -4.19
N HIS A 175 -10.52 8.90 -4.39
CA HIS A 175 -11.61 9.72 -3.86
C HIS A 175 -13.00 9.32 -4.40
N GLN A 176 -13.09 8.59 -5.51
CA GLN A 176 -14.36 8.07 -6.01
C GLN A 176 -14.94 6.95 -5.12
N PHE A 177 -14.16 6.44 -4.16
CA PHE A 177 -14.54 5.36 -3.25
C PHE A 177 -14.45 5.80 -1.78
N PRO A 178 -15.26 6.78 -1.34
CA PRO A 178 -15.11 7.39 -0.02
C PRO A 178 -15.36 6.44 1.15
N GLU A 179 -16.06 5.33 0.92
CA GLU A 179 -16.33 4.30 1.93
C GLU A 179 -15.15 3.34 2.16
N THR A 180 -14.18 3.32 1.23
CA THR A 180 -12.96 2.51 1.32
C THR A 180 -11.79 3.38 1.76
N LYS A 181 -11.07 2.95 2.78
CA LYS A 181 -9.83 3.60 3.22
C LYS A 181 -8.64 3.04 2.46
N PHE A 182 -7.66 3.89 2.22
CA PHE A 182 -6.44 3.51 1.52
C PHE A 182 -5.22 3.84 2.39
N ILE A 183 -4.25 2.92 2.46
CA ILE A 183 -2.92 3.22 3.00
C ILE A 183 -1.90 3.04 1.89
N LEU A 184 -1.23 4.13 1.52
CA LEU A 184 -0.11 4.12 0.59
C LEU A 184 1.22 4.19 1.34
N PHE A 185 2.13 3.25 1.06
CA PHE A 185 3.50 3.37 1.53
C PHE A 185 4.28 4.39 0.69
N THR A 186 5.01 5.27 1.33
CA THR A 186 6.09 5.98 0.65
C THR A 186 7.27 5.02 0.43
N GLY A 187 8.10 5.27 -0.56
CA GLY A 187 9.30 4.44 -0.79
C GLY A 187 9.00 3.18 -1.63
N ALA A 188 9.89 2.21 -1.72
CA ALA A 188 11.04 1.97 -0.83
C ALA A 188 12.33 2.64 -1.32
N ALA A 189 13.23 2.96 -0.38
CA ALA A 189 14.58 3.43 -0.66
C ALA A 189 15.52 2.29 -1.11
N GLN A 190 16.69 2.65 -1.65
CA GLN A 190 17.71 1.69 -2.01
C GLN A 190 19.01 1.95 -1.26
N VAL A 191 19.81 0.90 -1.03
CA VAL A 191 21.17 1.04 -0.50
C VAL A 191 22.06 1.78 -1.51
N GLN A 192 23.03 2.53 -1.03
CA GLN A 192 23.86 3.42 -1.84
C GLN A 192 24.53 2.73 -3.04
N SER A 193 24.89 1.45 -2.92
CA SER A 193 25.53 0.70 -4.01
C SER A 193 24.59 0.34 -5.18
N LYS A 194 23.27 0.58 -5.04
CA LYS A 194 22.24 0.17 -6.00
C LYS A 194 21.56 1.32 -6.71
N ILE A 195 21.86 2.55 -6.34
CA ILE A 195 21.24 3.74 -6.89
C ILE A 195 22.28 4.86 -6.99
N SER A 196 22.23 5.65 -8.05
CA SER A 196 23.07 6.84 -8.15
C SER A 196 22.60 7.92 -7.18
N GLU A 197 23.48 8.85 -6.82
CA GLU A 197 23.13 9.99 -5.96
C GLU A 197 22.03 10.84 -6.56
N ASP A 198 22.09 11.12 -7.85
CA ASP A 198 21.08 11.89 -8.57
C ASP A 198 19.69 11.23 -8.57
N GLU A 199 19.60 9.90 -8.74
CA GLU A 199 18.36 9.17 -8.62
C GLU A 199 17.83 9.18 -7.19
N ALA A 200 18.71 9.01 -6.20
CA ALA A 200 18.34 9.04 -4.78
C ALA A 200 17.84 10.44 -4.36
N LEU A 201 18.44 11.52 -4.86
CA LEU A 201 17.97 12.89 -4.66
C LEU A 201 16.56 13.08 -5.24
N ARG A 202 16.33 12.63 -6.48
CA ARG A 202 15.00 12.71 -7.10
C ARG A 202 13.97 11.84 -6.38
N ALA A 203 14.36 10.66 -5.90
CA ALA A 203 13.46 9.81 -5.09
C ALA A 203 13.06 10.51 -3.79
N ARG A 204 14.01 11.12 -3.07
CA ARG A 204 13.72 11.92 -1.87
C ARG A 204 12.80 13.10 -2.18
N GLU A 205 13.04 13.82 -3.27
CA GLU A 205 12.18 14.93 -3.70
C GLU A 205 10.75 14.45 -3.97
N PHE A 206 10.60 13.33 -4.69
CA PHE A 206 9.29 12.77 -5.00
C PHE A 206 8.55 12.33 -3.74
N PHE A 207 9.16 11.57 -2.83
CA PHE A 207 8.48 11.11 -1.61
C PHE A 207 8.21 12.24 -0.62
N LYS A 208 9.07 13.27 -0.57
CA LYS A 208 8.80 14.49 0.16
C LYS A 208 7.55 15.19 -0.37
N TRP A 209 7.42 15.32 -1.69
CA TRP A 209 6.22 15.87 -2.32
C TRP A 209 4.97 15.03 -2.02
N VAL A 210 5.07 13.70 -1.99
CA VAL A 210 3.94 12.84 -1.60
C VAL A 210 3.48 13.14 -0.18
N VAL A 211 4.39 13.32 0.76
CA VAL A 211 4.05 13.59 2.16
C VAL A 211 3.54 15.03 2.38
N GLU A 212 4.15 16.02 1.71
CA GLU A 212 3.88 17.44 2.01
C GLU A 212 2.78 18.07 1.14
N GLU A 213 2.54 17.53 -0.08
CA GLU A 213 1.65 18.18 -1.04
C GLU A 213 0.59 17.22 -1.63
N TRP A 214 0.91 15.94 -1.82
CA TRP A 214 -0.03 14.99 -2.40
C TRP A 214 -1.02 14.46 -1.38
N ASP A 215 -0.59 14.18 -0.16
CA ASP A 215 -1.43 13.77 0.95
C ASP A 215 -2.33 14.93 1.40
N LEU A 216 -3.62 14.68 1.51
CA LEU A 216 -4.59 15.70 1.92
C LEU A 216 -5.22 15.32 3.26
N PRO A 217 -5.28 16.25 4.21
CA PRO A 217 -5.86 15.95 5.52
C PRO A 217 -7.36 15.69 5.43
N GLY A 218 -7.82 14.66 6.13
CA GLY A 218 -9.25 14.38 6.32
C GLY A 218 -9.96 13.71 5.15
N ASP A 219 -9.23 13.18 4.20
CA ASP A 219 -9.78 12.34 3.12
C ASP A 219 -9.72 10.83 3.47
N ASN A 220 -9.98 9.96 2.52
CA ASN A 220 -9.95 8.50 2.69
C ASN A 220 -8.58 7.88 2.37
N ILE A 221 -7.55 8.69 2.15
CA ILE A 221 -6.19 8.26 1.82
C ILE A 221 -5.29 8.56 3.01
N HIS A 222 -4.48 7.61 3.40
CA HIS A 222 -3.53 7.71 4.49
C HIS A 222 -2.16 7.26 4.02
N LEU A 223 -1.10 7.85 4.55
CA LEU A 223 0.26 7.42 4.26
C LEU A 223 0.82 6.53 5.38
N TRP A 224 1.71 5.62 4.98
CA TRP A 224 2.70 5.03 5.87
C TRP A 224 4.09 5.34 5.34
N ASP A 225 4.83 6.19 6.06
CA ASP A 225 6.10 6.75 5.57
C ASP A 225 7.27 5.78 5.81
N LEU A 226 7.30 4.73 4.98
CA LEU A 226 8.38 3.75 4.97
C LEU A 226 9.71 4.37 4.51
N TYR A 227 9.68 5.35 3.58
CA TYR A 227 10.92 5.99 3.10
C TYR A 227 11.68 6.66 4.24
N SER A 228 11.00 7.39 5.12
CA SER A 228 11.61 7.99 6.30
C SER A 228 12.13 6.95 7.29
N LEU A 229 11.42 5.83 7.47
CA LEU A 229 11.91 4.72 8.32
C LEU A 229 13.18 4.07 7.75
N GLU A 230 13.25 3.90 6.44
CA GLU A 230 14.39 3.28 5.76
C GLU A 230 15.61 4.18 5.72
N THR A 231 15.42 5.51 5.58
CA THR A 231 16.51 6.47 5.34
C THR A 231 16.90 7.28 6.57
N GLU A 232 16.01 7.39 7.59
CA GLU A 232 16.15 8.29 8.75
C GLU A 232 16.49 9.73 8.33
N GLY A 233 15.83 10.22 7.28
CA GLY A 233 16.04 11.56 6.71
C GLY A 233 17.25 11.66 5.75
N GLY A 234 17.95 10.56 5.51
CA GLY A 234 19.03 10.48 4.52
C GLY A 234 18.52 10.26 3.09
N LEU A 235 19.45 9.90 2.18
CA LEU A 235 19.16 9.60 0.78
C LEU A 235 18.95 8.11 0.50
N TYR A 236 19.63 7.28 1.28
CA TYR A 236 19.75 5.86 1.01
C TYR A 236 19.13 5.03 2.12
N PHE A 237 18.66 3.85 1.75
CA PHE A 237 18.31 2.83 2.74
C PHE A 237 19.56 2.51 3.56
N LYS A 238 19.44 2.62 4.88
CA LYS A 238 20.58 2.39 5.77
C LYS A 238 21.06 0.94 5.68
N GLU A 239 22.35 0.73 5.52
CA GLU A 239 22.94 -0.60 5.40
C GLU A 239 22.65 -1.48 6.61
N GLU A 240 22.57 -0.90 7.80
CA GLU A 240 22.24 -1.60 9.06
C GLU A 240 20.81 -2.12 9.10
N TYR A 241 19.91 -1.61 8.21
CA TYR A 241 18.51 -2.03 8.06
C TYR A 241 18.30 -2.94 6.85
N ALA A 242 19.20 -2.87 5.90
CA ALA A 242 19.16 -3.68 4.69
C ALA A 242 19.68 -5.10 4.93
N ARG A 243 19.31 -6.02 4.07
CA ARG A 243 19.81 -7.40 4.12
C ARG A 243 21.30 -7.49 3.88
N SER A 244 21.84 -6.62 3.02
CA SER A 244 23.27 -6.44 2.80
C SER A 244 23.52 -5.09 2.12
N ALA A 245 24.80 -4.69 2.02
CA ALA A 245 25.20 -3.50 1.27
C ALA A 245 24.82 -3.52 -0.22
N THR A 246 24.36 -4.65 -0.77
CA THR A 246 23.96 -4.81 -2.17
C THR A 246 22.54 -5.36 -2.35
N ASP A 247 21.76 -5.47 -1.28
CA ASP A 247 20.39 -5.96 -1.30
C ASP A 247 19.48 -5.04 -0.46
N SER A 248 18.68 -4.24 -1.15
CA SER A 248 17.75 -3.26 -0.56
C SER A 248 16.50 -3.87 0.09
N HIS A 249 16.44 -5.17 0.32
CA HIS A 249 15.38 -5.74 1.13
C HIS A 249 15.67 -5.53 2.61
N PRO A 250 14.65 -5.30 3.44
CA PRO A 250 14.79 -5.22 4.89
C PRO A 250 15.44 -6.47 5.49
N ASN A 251 16.32 -6.27 6.45
CA ASN A 251 16.81 -7.37 7.29
C ASN A 251 15.75 -7.76 8.35
N PRO A 252 15.90 -8.92 9.02
CA PRO A 252 14.92 -9.39 9.99
C PRO A 252 14.66 -8.43 11.15
N LYS A 253 15.68 -7.70 11.62
CA LYS A 253 15.54 -6.75 12.73
C LYS A 253 14.70 -5.53 12.33
N PHE A 254 14.98 -4.95 11.17
CA PHE A 254 14.19 -3.84 10.65
C PHE A 254 12.75 -4.30 10.35
N ALA A 255 12.56 -5.45 9.71
CA ALA A 255 11.24 -5.97 9.38
C ALA A 255 10.37 -6.24 10.63
N ALA A 256 10.98 -6.72 11.73
CA ALA A 256 10.27 -6.93 12.99
C ALA A 256 9.78 -5.61 13.62
N ASN A 257 10.56 -4.53 13.51
CA ASN A 257 10.14 -3.20 13.94
C ASN A 257 9.09 -2.60 12.99
N ALA A 258 9.36 -2.64 11.68
CA ALA A 258 8.51 -2.08 10.65
C ALA A 258 7.09 -2.70 10.66
N VAL A 259 6.95 -4.02 10.89
CA VAL A 259 5.64 -4.66 10.96
C VAL A 259 4.83 -4.17 12.16
N GLN A 260 5.46 -3.88 13.29
CA GLN A 260 4.77 -3.34 14.45
C GLN A 260 4.27 -1.91 14.20
N LEU A 261 5.10 -1.08 13.55
CA LEU A 261 4.73 0.29 13.16
C LEU A 261 3.61 0.30 12.12
N LEU A 262 3.69 -0.58 11.12
CA LEU A 262 2.61 -0.75 10.16
C LEU A 262 1.31 -1.21 10.83
N PHE A 263 1.39 -2.15 11.76
CA PHE A 263 0.23 -2.59 12.53
C PHE A 263 -0.41 -1.44 13.30
N ASN A 264 0.38 -0.60 14.00
CA ASN A 264 -0.12 0.57 14.70
C ASN A 264 -0.84 1.52 13.74
N ARG A 265 -0.25 1.80 12.57
CA ARG A 265 -0.85 2.68 11.56
C ARG A 265 -2.15 2.12 11.00
N ILE A 266 -2.22 0.82 10.75
CA ILE A 266 -3.47 0.16 10.29
C ILE A 266 -4.58 0.31 11.33
N VAL A 267 -4.29 0.03 12.60
CA VAL A 267 -5.26 0.14 13.70
C VAL A 267 -5.75 1.58 13.84
N ASP A 268 -4.84 2.54 13.83
CA ASP A 268 -5.16 3.95 13.93
C ASP A 268 -6.05 4.43 12.75
N VAL A 269 -5.73 4.06 11.53
CA VAL A 269 -6.57 4.35 10.36
C VAL A 269 -7.97 3.75 10.49
N ILE A 270 -8.09 2.54 11.04
CA ILE A 270 -9.40 1.90 11.25
C ILE A 270 -10.21 2.63 12.33
N GLU A 271 -9.60 2.96 13.47
CA GLU A 271 -10.30 3.46 14.66
C GLU A 271 -10.40 4.99 14.70
N ASN A 272 -9.34 5.70 14.33
CA ASN A 272 -9.15 7.12 14.60
C ASN A 272 -8.84 7.96 13.35
N GLN A 273 -9.11 7.46 12.15
CA GLN A 273 -8.83 8.13 10.89
C GLN A 273 -7.34 8.46 10.66
N GLY A 274 -6.44 7.81 11.40
CA GLY A 274 -5.00 8.03 11.30
C GLY A 274 -4.45 9.19 12.13
N ASP A 275 -5.20 9.65 13.14
CA ASP A 275 -4.87 10.86 13.93
C ASP A 275 -4.02 10.57 15.19
N ASP A 276 -3.91 9.30 15.62
CA ASP A 276 -3.21 8.90 16.86
C ASP A 276 -1.77 8.39 16.62
N THR A 277 -1.35 8.27 15.37
CA THR A 277 0.02 7.88 15.02
C THR A 277 0.65 8.84 14.03
N SER A 278 1.96 9.04 14.14
CA SER A 278 2.73 9.66 13.05
C SER A 278 2.62 8.85 11.76
N LEU A 279 2.98 9.44 10.63
CA LEU A 279 2.99 8.74 9.33
C LEU A 279 3.86 7.48 9.33
N THR A 280 4.83 7.38 10.22
CA THR A 280 5.67 6.17 10.38
C THR A 280 5.04 5.10 11.28
N GLY A 281 3.89 5.38 11.93
CA GLY A 281 3.20 4.46 12.83
C GLY A 281 3.71 4.46 14.28
N HIS A 282 4.51 5.46 14.66
CA HIS A 282 4.83 5.67 16.08
C HIS A 282 3.63 6.33 16.76
N PRO A 283 3.23 5.91 17.96
CA PRO A 283 2.21 6.61 18.76
C PRO A 283 2.66 8.05 19.03
N GLU A 284 1.73 8.99 18.92
CA GLU A 284 1.91 10.41 19.29
C GLU A 284 1.65 10.66 20.78
#